data_c8c577bf779d1932df8d9baecd0566ac
#
_entry.id   c8c577bf779d1932df8d9baecd0566ac
#
_cell.length_a   1.000
_cell.length_b   1.000
_cell.length_c   1.000
_cell.angle_alpha   90.00
_cell.angle_beta   90.00
_cell.angle_gamma   90.00
#
_symmetry.space_group_name_H-M   'P 1'
#
loop_
_entity.id
_entity.type
_entity.pdbx_description
1 polymer ?
#
loop_
_entity_poly.entity_id
_entity_poly.type
_entity_poly.pdbx_seq_one_letter_code
_entity_poly.pdbx_strand_id
1 'polypeptide(L)'
;TPLYSSAASDVYKRQALDAMRFEECTPVQEHTIPVILEGKDLIGVAQTGTGKTAAYLLPVLNQLSKGGYPEDAINCVIMSPTRELAQQIDQQMEGFSYFLPASSVAVYGGNDGVRFEQEKKGLTLGADVVIATPGRLISHLSLGYVDLSKVSFFILDEADRMLDMGFSDDIMQIVKYLPKERQTIMFSATMPAKIQQLAKTILNNPVEIKLAVSKPAEKIIQTAYICYERQKLGIIQSLFQDQTPERVIIFASSKLKVKEVTQAFKRMKLNVGEMHSDLEQSQREQIMREFKSGRINILIATDIVSRGIDIDDIRLVINYDVPHDSEDYVHRIGRTARANHDGCAITFVSEKEQPQFKAIENFLGRNIYKIPVPEELGEAPEYNPRSGAGRSNHKGGGSRKQGNYKGKKNGTGKPNANNRRNTPKE
;
A
#
# COMPACT_ATOMS: atom_id res chain seq x y z
N THR A 1 -6.54 -4.78 -27.95
CA THR A 1 -7.72 -4.05 -28.48
C THR A 1 -7.52 -2.57 -28.20
N PRO A 2 -7.69 -1.66 -29.20
CA PRO A 2 -7.55 -0.23 -28.96
C PRO A 2 -8.53 0.26 -27.90
N LEU A 3 -8.10 1.12 -26.99
CA LEU A 3 -8.92 1.77 -25.97
C LEU A 3 -10.19 2.43 -26.55
N TYR A 4 -10.10 2.89 -27.80
CA TYR A 4 -11.18 3.59 -28.48
C TYR A 4 -12.42 2.74 -28.79
N SER A 5 -12.29 1.42 -28.87
CA SER A 5 -13.42 0.55 -29.25
C SER A 5 -14.33 0.19 -28.09
N SER A 6 -13.85 0.27 -26.85
CA SER A 6 -14.61 -0.20 -25.68
C SER A 6 -15.09 0.90 -24.74
N ALA A 7 -14.37 2.03 -24.61
CA ALA A 7 -14.71 3.06 -23.64
C ALA A 7 -14.92 4.47 -24.20
N ALA A 8 -14.54 4.75 -25.43
CA ALA A 8 -14.57 6.11 -25.97
C ALA A 8 -15.14 6.16 -27.38
N SER A 9 -16.46 6.15 -27.49
CA SER A 9 -17.16 6.44 -28.76
C SER A 9 -17.20 7.93 -29.09
N ASP A 10 -16.78 8.79 -28.15
CA ASP A 10 -16.87 10.24 -28.22
C ASP A 10 -15.52 10.86 -28.58
N VAL A 11 -15.51 11.87 -29.43
CA VAL A 11 -14.32 12.58 -29.90
C VAL A 11 -13.55 13.20 -28.71
N TYR A 12 -14.25 13.75 -27.73
CA TYR A 12 -13.65 14.40 -26.56
C TYR A 12 -12.92 13.41 -25.65
N LYS A 13 -13.48 12.20 -25.50
CA LYS A 13 -12.83 11.14 -24.73
C LYS A 13 -11.57 10.64 -25.44
N ARG A 14 -11.61 10.52 -26.77
CA ARG A 14 -10.42 10.20 -27.56
C ARG A 14 -9.32 11.24 -27.41
N GLN A 15 -9.68 12.52 -27.49
CA GLN A 15 -8.71 13.61 -27.31
C GLN A 15 -8.05 13.57 -25.93
N ALA A 16 -8.80 13.27 -24.86
CA ALA A 16 -8.23 13.12 -23.53
C ALA A 16 -7.26 11.92 -23.46
N LEU A 17 -7.62 10.78 -24.03
CA LEU A 17 -6.75 9.59 -24.10
C LEU A 17 -5.48 9.84 -24.91
N ASP A 18 -5.61 10.48 -26.08
CA ASP A 18 -4.46 10.84 -26.94
C ASP A 18 -3.51 11.81 -26.21
N ALA A 19 -4.05 12.85 -25.54
CA ALA A 19 -3.27 13.82 -24.78
C ALA A 19 -2.51 13.16 -23.62
N MET A 20 -3.09 12.14 -23.01
CA MET A 20 -2.47 11.35 -21.93
C MET A 20 -1.65 10.15 -22.43
N ARG A 21 -1.50 9.98 -23.77
CA ARG A 21 -0.74 8.90 -24.42
C ARG A 21 -1.23 7.48 -24.09
N PHE A 22 -2.55 7.31 -23.98
CA PHE A 22 -3.15 6.00 -23.85
C PHE A 22 -3.44 5.43 -25.25
N GLU A 23 -2.58 4.55 -25.73
CA GLU A 23 -2.67 3.97 -27.08
C GLU A 23 -3.38 2.62 -27.07
N GLU A 24 -3.09 1.77 -26.09
CA GLU A 24 -3.61 0.41 -25.96
C GLU A 24 -4.12 0.11 -24.56
N CYS A 25 -5.11 -0.78 -24.45
CA CYS A 25 -5.57 -1.30 -23.16
C CYS A 25 -4.55 -2.20 -22.52
N THR A 26 -4.31 -1.99 -21.24
CA THR A 26 -3.61 -2.99 -20.43
C THR A 26 -4.54 -4.19 -20.15
N PRO A 27 -4.00 -5.38 -19.79
CA PRO A 27 -4.84 -6.54 -19.47
C PRO A 27 -5.89 -6.29 -18.40
N VAL A 28 -5.59 -5.45 -17.38
CA VAL A 28 -6.57 -5.11 -16.35
C VAL A 28 -7.71 -4.28 -16.94
N GLN A 29 -7.40 -3.32 -17.80
CA GLN A 29 -8.40 -2.48 -18.45
C GLN A 29 -9.29 -3.30 -19.40
N GLU A 30 -8.69 -4.17 -20.21
CA GLU A 30 -9.40 -5.02 -21.16
C GLU A 30 -10.45 -5.91 -20.48
N HIS A 31 -10.13 -6.48 -19.32
CA HIS A 31 -11.04 -7.37 -18.61
C HIS A 31 -12.04 -6.63 -17.69
N THR A 32 -11.66 -5.49 -17.09
CA THR A 32 -12.49 -4.85 -16.07
C THR A 32 -13.43 -3.78 -16.64
N ILE A 33 -13.01 -3.01 -17.67
CA ILE A 33 -13.84 -1.95 -18.24
C ILE A 33 -15.20 -2.47 -18.71
N PRO A 34 -15.31 -3.58 -19.48
CA PRO A 34 -16.60 -4.09 -19.92
C PRO A 34 -17.53 -4.42 -18.75
N VAL A 35 -17.02 -5.05 -17.69
CA VAL A 35 -17.81 -5.43 -16.50
C VAL A 35 -18.35 -4.20 -15.78
N ILE A 36 -17.53 -3.14 -15.66
CA ILE A 36 -17.94 -1.88 -15.03
C ILE A 36 -19.03 -1.19 -15.90
N LEU A 37 -18.88 -1.20 -17.22
CA LEU A 37 -19.86 -0.63 -18.15
C LEU A 37 -21.21 -1.38 -18.14
N GLU A 38 -21.20 -2.68 -17.81
CA GLU A 38 -22.40 -3.49 -17.60
C GLU A 38 -23.11 -3.19 -16.26
N GLY A 39 -22.56 -2.33 -15.41
CA GLY A 39 -23.14 -1.97 -14.12
C GLY A 39 -22.96 -3.05 -13.04
N LYS A 40 -22.10 -4.03 -13.23
CA LYS A 40 -21.84 -5.11 -12.27
C LYS A 40 -20.79 -4.69 -11.23
N ASP A 41 -20.96 -5.19 -10.02
CA ASP A 41 -19.92 -5.07 -9.00
C ASP A 41 -18.68 -5.87 -9.42
N LEU A 42 -17.52 -5.37 -9.07
CA LEU A 42 -16.24 -5.93 -9.51
C LEU A 42 -15.25 -6.10 -8.36
N ILE A 43 -14.58 -7.24 -8.34
CA ILE A 43 -13.32 -7.44 -7.61
C ILE A 43 -12.20 -7.61 -8.63
N GLY A 44 -11.33 -6.61 -8.75
CA GLY A 44 -10.15 -6.65 -9.60
C GLY A 44 -8.89 -6.97 -8.78
N VAL A 45 -8.31 -8.16 -8.97
CA VAL A 45 -7.04 -8.52 -8.32
C VAL A 45 -5.90 -8.25 -9.29
N ALA A 46 -5.19 -7.14 -9.08
CA ALA A 46 -4.11 -6.70 -9.96
C ALA A 46 -3.09 -5.84 -9.22
N GLN A 47 -1.82 -5.93 -9.59
CA GLN A 47 -0.72 -5.18 -8.99
C GLN A 47 -0.79 -3.68 -9.27
N THR A 48 -0.06 -2.87 -8.49
CA THR A 48 0.15 -1.44 -8.79
C THR A 48 0.93 -1.27 -10.10
N GLY A 49 0.64 -0.18 -10.83
CA GLY A 49 1.27 0.10 -12.12
C GLY A 49 0.71 -0.67 -13.33
N THR A 50 -0.37 -1.45 -13.14
CA THR A 50 -1.04 -2.18 -14.24
C THR A 50 -2.10 -1.34 -14.95
N GLY A 51 -2.31 -0.07 -14.58
CA GLY A 51 -3.33 0.81 -15.17
C GLY A 51 -4.71 0.71 -14.52
N LYS A 52 -4.82 0.27 -13.27
CA LYS A 52 -6.10 0.16 -12.53
C LYS A 52 -6.87 1.48 -12.47
N THR A 53 -6.19 2.61 -12.25
CA THR A 53 -6.84 3.91 -12.12
C THR A 53 -7.63 4.25 -13.37
N ALA A 54 -7.06 4.10 -14.55
CA ALA A 54 -7.78 4.28 -15.81
C ALA A 54 -8.87 3.23 -16.00
N ALA A 55 -8.66 2.00 -15.51
CA ALA A 55 -9.62 0.91 -15.63
C ALA A 55 -10.98 1.20 -14.94
N TYR A 56 -10.99 1.98 -13.86
CA TYR A 56 -12.25 2.41 -13.22
C TYR A 56 -12.64 3.85 -13.57
N LEU A 57 -11.70 4.79 -13.75
CA LEU A 57 -12.06 6.17 -14.08
C LEU A 57 -12.72 6.28 -15.45
N LEU A 58 -12.18 5.64 -16.49
CA LEU A 58 -12.71 5.75 -17.84
C LEU A 58 -14.18 5.29 -17.97
N PRO A 59 -14.57 4.09 -17.49
CA PRO A 59 -15.96 3.67 -17.57
C PRO A 59 -16.90 4.53 -16.70
N VAL A 60 -16.47 4.97 -15.51
CA VAL A 60 -17.27 5.85 -14.64
C VAL A 60 -17.49 7.21 -15.31
N LEU A 61 -16.45 7.87 -15.82
CA LEU A 61 -16.56 9.11 -16.56
C LEU A 61 -17.43 8.95 -17.81
N ASN A 62 -17.32 7.81 -18.51
CA ASN A 62 -18.19 7.51 -19.64
C ASN A 62 -19.67 7.41 -19.23
N GLN A 63 -19.96 6.82 -18.07
CA GLN A 63 -21.35 6.74 -17.56
C GLN A 63 -21.85 8.13 -17.15
N LEU A 64 -21.10 8.87 -16.34
CA LEU A 64 -21.46 10.23 -15.91
C LEU A 64 -21.70 11.17 -17.12
N SER A 65 -20.86 11.10 -18.15
CA SER A 65 -20.97 11.95 -19.34
C SER A 65 -22.18 11.64 -20.22
N LYS A 66 -22.80 10.45 -20.09
CA LYS A 66 -24.05 10.11 -20.79
C LYS A 66 -25.28 10.77 -20.18
N GLY A 67 -25.15 11.33 -18.99
CA GLY A 67 -26.24 11.92 -18.22
C GLY A 67 -27.09 10.88 -17.49
N GLY A 68 -28.14 11.36 -16.82
CA GLY A 68 -29.03 10.50 -16.02
C GLY A 68 -28.61 10.41 -14.54
N TYR A 69 -27.54 11.08 -14.16
CA TYR A 69 -27.12 11.26 -12.77
C TYR A 69 -27.51 12.64 -12.26
N PRO A 70 -27.80 12.79 -10.95
CA PRO A 70 -28.18 14.09 -10.40
C PRO A 70 -27.02 15.11 -10.57
N GLU A 71 -27.35 16.30 -11.05
CA GLU A 71 -26.48 17.45 -11.07
C GLU A 71 -26.31 17.98 -9.63
N ASP A 72 -25.21 18.62 -9.35
CA ASP A 72 -24.90 19.17 -8.03
C ASP A 72 -24.96 18.13 -6.88
N ALA A 73 -24.65 16.86 -7.18
CA ALA A 73 -24.62 15.78 -6.21
C ALA A 73 -23.38 14.91 -6.38
N ILE A 74 -22.95 14.29 -5.28
CA ILE A 74 -21.82 13.36 -5.31
C ILE A 74 -22.31 12.03 -5.92
N ASN A 75 -21.83 11.72 -7.12
CA ASN A 75 -22.22 10.53 -7.88
C ASN A 75 -21.21 9.37 -7.72
N CYS A 76 -19.95 9.69 -7.44
CA CYS A 76 -18.88 8.70 -7.29
C CYS A 76 -18.00 9.02 -6.09
N VAL A 77 -17.69 8.00 -5.28
CA VAL A 77 -16.70 8.09 -4.20
C VAL A 77 -15.59 7.08 -4.43
N ILE A 78 -14.34 7.57 -4.50
CA ILE A 78 -13.13 6.77 -4.67
C ILE A 78 -12.33 6.84 -3.37
N MET A 79 -12.15 5.69 -2.74
CA MET A 79 -11.36 5.56 -1.52
C MET A 79 -9.94 5.12 -1.83
N SER A 80 -8.98 5.80 -1.24
CA SER A 80 -7.55 5.56 -1.39
C SER A 80 -6.85 5.46 -0.03
N PRO A 81 -5.89 4.54 0.17
CA PRO A 81 -5.20 4.38 1.46
C PRO A 81 -4.33 5.57 1.86
N THR A 82 -3.80 6.30 0.89
CA THR A 82 -2.82 7.36 1.13
C THR A 82 -3.17 8.65 0.38
N ARG A 83 -2.68 9.76 0.93
CA ARG A 83 -2.84 11.09 0.32
C ARG A 83 -2.16 11.17 -1.05
N GLU A 84 -0.99 10.57 -1.14
CA GLU A 84 -0.18 10.53 -2.37
C GLU A 84 -0.92 9.81 -3.50
N LEU A 85 -1.54 8.66 -3.20
CA LEU A 85 -2.35 7.94 -4.19
C LEU A 85 -3.62 8.73 -4.54
N ALA A 86 -4.28 9.35 -3.56
CA ALA A 86 -5.42 10.22 -3.82
C ALA A 86 -5.07 11.38 -4.76
N GLN A 87 -3.91 12.01 -4.58
CA GLN A 87 -3.40 13.06 -5.46
C GLN A 87 -3.15 12.55 -6.88
N GLN A 88 -2.60 11.34 -7.03
CA GLN A 88 -2.36 10.74 -8.35
C GLN A 88 -3.66 10.41 -9.07
N ILE A 89 -4.64 9.87 -8.34
CA ILE A 89 -5.97 9.62 -8.90
C ILE A 89 -6.60 10.95 -9.36
N ASP A 90 -6.48 12.01 -8.56
CA ASP A 90 -6.99 13.35 -8.86
C ASP A 90 -6.32 13.93 -10.12
N GLN A 91 -5.01 13.85 -10.24
CA GLN A 91 -4.28 14.28 -11.44
C GLN A 91 -4.72 13.51 -12.70
N GLN A 92 -4.93 12.19 -12.59
CA GLN A 92 -5.45 11.40 -13.71
C GLN A 92 -6.90 11.77 -14.02
N MET A 93 -7.72 12.01 -12.99
CA MET A 93 -9.08 12.48 -13.14
C MET A 93 -9.15 13.81 -13.89
N GLU A 94 -8.32 14.80 -13.52
CA GLU A 94 -8.20 16.09 -14.22
C GLU A 94 -7.87 15.89 -15.71
N GLY A 95 -6.92 14.99 -16.01
CA GLY A 95 -6.51 14.69 -17.38
C GLY A 95 -7.65 14.05 -18.20
N PHE A 96 -8.32 13.04 -17.64
CA PHE A 96 -9.41 12.34 -18.34
C PHE A 96 -10.69 13.17 -18.45
N SER A 97 -10.98 14.03 -17.46
CA SER A 97 -12.18 14.87 -17.46
C SER A 97 -12.00 16.21 -18.16
N TYR A 98 -10.80 16.57 -18.63
CA TYR A 98 -10.51 17.89 -19.20
C TYR A 98 -11.50 18.37 -20.26
N PHE A 99 -12.02 17.44 -21.07
CA PHE A 99 -13.01 17.72 -22.12
C PHE A 99 -14.43 17.23 -21.76
N LEU A 100 -14.67 16.82 -20.50
CA LEU A 100 -15.93 16.26 -20.04
C LEU A 100 -16.57 17.17 -18.98
N PRO A 101 -17.89 17.26 -18.93
CA PRO A 101 -18.59 18.02 -17.89
C PRO A 101 -18.68 17.21 -16.60
N ALA A 102 -17.53 16.82 -16.02
CA ALA A 102 -17.45 16.07 -14.78
C ALA A 102 -16.50 16.79 -13.83
N SER A 103 -17.00 17.13 -12.64
CA SER A 103 -16.24 17.80 -11.58
C SER A 103 -15.68 16.81 -10.59
N SER A 104 -14.52 17.13 -9.99
CA SER A 104 -13.94 16.32 -8.93
C SER A 104 -13.47 17.16 -7.74
N VAL A 105 -13.40 16.53 -6.59
CA VAL A 105 -12.78 17.09 -5.39
C VAL A 105 -11.94 16.04 -4.68
N ALA A 106 -10.69 16.40 -4.40
CA ALA A 106 -9.78 15.54 -3.65
C ALA A 106 -9.81 15.88 -2.15
N VAL A 107 -10.14 14.88 -1.33
CA VAL A 107 -10.43 14.98 0.11
C VAL A 107 -9.45 14.07 0.88
N TYR A 108 -8.22 14.51 1.06
CA TYR A 108 -7.18 13.69 1.68
C TYR A 108 -6.46 14.35 2.86
N GLY A 109 -6.85 15.58 3.18
CA GLY A 109 -6.41 16.28 4.36
C GLY A 109 -4.99 16.82 4.28
N GLY A 110 -4.68 17.64 5.22
CA GLY A 110 -3.44 18.33 5.53
C GLY A 110 -3.71 19.16 6.76
N ASN A 111 -2.70 19.73 7.39
CA ASN A 111 -2.90 20.62 8.53
C ASN A 111 -3.26 22.06 8.10
N ASP A 112 -3.65 22.25 6.85
CA ASP A 112 -3.95 23.54 6.26
C ASP A 112 -5.46 23.81 6.28
N GLY A 113 -5.86 24.84 7.02
CA GLY A 113 -7.26 25.29 7.10
C GLY A 113 -7.83 25.74 5.75
N VAL A 114 -6.99 26.32 4.88
CA VAL A 114 -7.41 26.74 3.52
C VAL A 114 -7.87 25.53 2.71
N ARG A 115 -7.14 24.44 2.76
CA ARG A 115 -7.50 23.20 2.07
C ARG A 115 -8.80 22.61 2.61
N PHE A 116 -9.00 22.67 3.94
CA PHE A 116 -10.25 22.19 4.54
C PHE A 116 -11.46 22.92 3.98
N GLU A 117 -11.39 24.24 3.85
CA GLU A 117 -12.49 25.02 3.28
C GLU A 117 -12.70 24.77 1.78
N GLN A 118 -11.63 24.50 1.02
CA GLN A 118 -11.72 24.07 -0.39
C GLN A 118 -12.41 22.72 -0.53
N GLU A 119 -11.99 21.72 0.26
CA GLU A 119 -12.62 20.40 0.31
C GLU A 119 -14.10 20.52 0.69
N LYS A 120 -14.41 21.29 1.74
CA LYS A 120 -15.79 21.57 2.19
C LYS A 120 -16.62 22.20 1.08
N LYS A 121 -16.08 23.20 0.39
CA LYS A 121 -16.77 23.85 -0.73
C LYS A 121 -17.11 22.85 -1.85
N GLY A 122 -16.14 22.04 -2.28
CA GLY A 122 -16.35 21.03 -3.33
C GLY A 122 -17.40 19.98 -2.92
N LEU A 123 -17.32 19.50 -1.67
CA LEU A 123 -18.27 18.54 -1.13
C LEU A 123 -19.70 19.11 -1.00
N THR A 124 -19.83 20.39 -0.59
CA THR A 124 -21.12 21.03 -0.42
C THR A 124 -21.77 21.41 -1.77
N LEU A 125 -20.96 21.74 -2.77
CA LEU A 125 -21.44 22.03 -4.13
C LEU A 125 -21.83 20.77 -4.90
N GLY A 126 -21.52 19.57 -4.38
CA GLY A 126 -21.86 18.31 -5.03
C GLY A 126 -20.96 18.01 -6.22
N ALA A 127 -19.63 18.01 -6.01
CA ALA A 127 -18.71 17.52 -7.03
C ALA A 127 -19.07 16.08 -7.44
N ASP A 128 -19.12 15.79 -8.75
CA ASP A 128 -19.50 14.47 -9.28
C ASP A 128 -18.65 13.33 -8.71
N VAL A 129 -17.34 13.55 -8.57
CA VAL A 129 -16.39 12.55 -8.11
C VAL A 129 -15.64 13.07 -6.88
N VAL A 130 -15.72 12.31 -5.79
CA VAL A 130 -14.95 12.55 -4.55
C VAL A 130 -13.83 11.52 -4.47
N ILE A 131 -12.59 11.98 -4.41
CA ILE A 131 -11.40 11.14 -4.24
C ILE A 131 -10.89 11.35 -2.81
N ALA A 132 -10.97 10.33 -1.95
CA ALA A 132 -10.77 10.55 -0.53
C ALA A 132 -9.89 9.51 0.16
N THR A 133 -9.23 9.94 1.25
CA THR A 133 -8.72 9.02 2.28
C THR A 133 -9.78 8.83 3.37
N PRO A 134 -9.90 7.61 3.98
CA PRO A 134 -10.99 7.29 4.89
C PRO A 134 -11.18 8.28 6.03
N GLY A 135 -10.15 8.52 6.82
CA GLY A 135 -10.24 9.38 7.99
C GLY A 135 -10.62 10.84 7.66
N ARG A 136 -10.18 11.35 6.49
CA ARG A 136 -10.53 12.74 6.11
C ARG A 136 -11.98 12.85 5.66
N LEU A 137 -12.47 11.89 4.90
CA LEU A 137 -13.88 11.87 4.50
C LEU A 137 -14.80 11.75 5.72
N ILE A 138 -14.46 10.89 6.69
CA ILE A 138 -15.20 10.77 7.96
C ILE A 138 -15.23 12.09 8.70
N SER A 139 -14.12 12.84 8.74
CA SER A 139 -14.09 14.15 9.37
C SER A 139 -15.11 15.12 8.77
N HIS A 140 -15.26 15.14 7.45
CA HIS A 140 -16.27 15.95 6.77
C HIS A 140 -17.69 15.43 6.98
N LEU A 141 -17.91 14.10 6.92
CA LEU A 141 -19.19 13.44 7.16
C LEU A 141 -19.71 13.73 8.58
N SER A 142 -18.82 13.72 9.57
CA SER A 142 -19.15 13.98 10.98
C SER A 142 -19.65 15.41 11.23
N LEU A 143 -19.35 16.35 10.34
CA LEU A 143 -19.84 17.72 10.40
C LEU A 143 -21.23 17.90 9.75
N GLY A 144 -21.79 16.86 9.13
CA GLY A 144 -23.18 16.78 8.72
C GLY A 144 -23.58 17.55 7.46
N TYR A 145 -22.64 18.11 6.70
CA TYR A 145 -22.95 18.86 5.47
C TYR A 145 -22.69 18.06 4.17
N VAL A 146 -22.14 16.86 4.27
CA VAL A 146 -21.85 15.99 3.13
C VAL A 146 -23.01 15.04 2.90
N ASP A 147 -23.58 15.06 1.72
CA ASP A 147 -24.65 14.14 1.31
C ASP A 147 -24.11 13.11 0.32
N LEU A 148 -24.06 11.84 0.74
CA LEU A 148 -23.67 10.70 -0.09
C LEU A 148 -24.89 9.87 -0.58
N SER A 149 -26.12 10.34 -0.36
CA SER A 149 -27.33 9.59 -0.66
C SER A 149 -27.56 9.34 -2.16
N LYS A 150 -26.84 10.04 -3.04
CA LYS A 150 -26.93 9.94 -4.50
C LYS A 150 -25.76 9.21 -5.15
N VAL A 151 -24.84 8.68 -4.34
CA VAL A 151 -23.67 7.97 -4.85
C VAL A 151 -24.09 6.71 -5.60
N SER A 152 -23.75 6.68 -6.88
CA SER A 152 -24.01 5.55 -7.78
C SER A 152 -22.79 4.64 -7.94
N PHE A 153 -21.58 5.17 -7.70
CA PHE A 153 -20.31 4.43 -7.81
C PHE A 153 -19.50 4.55 -6.53
N PHE A 154 -19.15 3.42 -5.95
CA PHE A 154 -18.24 3.34 -4.80
C PHE A 154 -17.01 2.52 -5.16
N ILE A 155 -15.83 3.12 -5.12
CA ILE A 155 -14.59 2.52 -5.57
C ILE A 155 -13.61 2.43 -4.41
N LEU A 156 -13.03 1.27 -4.21
CA LEU A 156 -11.94 1.01 -3.27
C LEU A 156 -10.68 0.68 -4.06
N ASP A 157 -9.70 1.58 -4.07
CA ASP A 157 -8.39 1.31 -4.68
C ASP A 157 -7.37 0.93 -3.60
N GLU A 158 -6.57 -0.10 -3.87
CA GLU A 158 -5.63 -0.71 -2.92
C GLU A 158 -6.33 -1.11 -1.59
N ALA A 159 -7.44 -1.87 -1.69
CA ALA A 159 -8.26 -2.26 -0.55
C ALA A 159 -7.48 -3.05 0.52
N ASP A 160 -6.59 -3.97 0.11
CA ASP A 160 -5.69 -4.70 1.01
C ASP A 160 -4.88 -3.75 1.88
N ARG A 161 -4.34 -2.72 1.28
CA ARG A 161 -3.57 -1.72 1.97
C ARG A 161 -4.38 -0.89 2.95
N MET A 162 -5.61 -0.53 2.58
CA MET A 162 -6.50 0.16 3.53
C MET A 162 -6.74 -0.69 4.78
N LEU A 163 -6.89 -2.01 4.63
CA LEU A 163 -7.06 -2.91 5.76
C LEU A 163 -5.79 -3.07 6.59
N ASP A 164 -4.62 -3.14 5.94
CA ASP A 164 -3.31 -3.22 6.63
C ASP A 164 -3.05 -1.97 7.47
N MET A 165 -3.52 -0.81 7.01
CA MET A 165 -3.45 0.46 7.75
C MET A 165 -4.53 0.61 8.82
N GLY A 166 -5.42 -0.38 8.97
CA GLY A 166 -6.47 -0.40 10.00
C GLY A 166 -7.76 0.34 9.65
N PHE A 167 -7.96 0.73 8.39
CA PHE A 167 -9.14 1.49 7.94
C PHE A 167 -10.41 0.65 7.73
N SER A 168 -10.44 -0.59 8.22
CA SER A 168 -11.61 -1.47 8.08
C SER A 168 -12.89 -0.83 8.65
N ASP A 169 -12.80 -0.31 9.87
CA ASP A 169 -13.95 0.30 10.56
C ASP A 169 -14.34 1.63 9.91
N ASP A 170 -13.36 2.38 9.45
CA ASP A 170 -13.57 3.64 8.72
C ASP A 170 -14.34 3.42 7.41
N ILE A 171 -13.94 2.41 6.63
CA ILE A 171 -14.65 2.03 5.40
C ILE A 171 -16.09 1.64 5.72
N MET A 172 -16.30 0.82 6.75
CA MET A 172 -17.64 0.38 7.16
C MET A 172 -18.49 1.54 7.69
N GLN A 173 -17.87 2.56 8.32
CA GLN A 173 -18.56 3.78 8.71
C GLN A 173 -19.01 4.58 7.50
N ILE A 174 -18.16 4.78 6.49
CA ILE A 174 -18.50 5.49 5.26
C ILE A 174 -19.63 4.76 4.50
N VAL A 175 -19.55 3.44 4.40
CA VAL A 175 -20.58 2.61 3.73
C VAL A 175 -21.98 2.83 4.29
N LYS A 176 -22.13 3.19 5.57
CA LYS A 176 -23.45 3.50 6.18
C LYS A 176 -24.13 4.76 5.61
N TYR A 177 -23.36 5.67 5.03
CA TYR A 177 -23.86 6.88 4.39
C TYR A 177 -24.21 6.67 2.91
N LEU A 178 -23.78 5.54 2.33
CA LEU A 178 -24.00 5.25 0.92
C LEU A 178 -25.35 4.56 0.68
N PRO A 179 -25.99 4.77 -0.51
CA PRO A 179 -27.14 4.02 -0.91
C PRO A 179 -26.88 2.51 -0.96
N LYS A 180 -27.93 1.72 -0.74
CA LYS A 180 -27.83 0.25 -0.91
C LYS A 180 -27.68 -0.12 -2.38
N GLU A 181 -28.42 0.57 -3.27
CA GLU A 181 -28.32 0.40 -4.71
C GLU A 181 -27.22 1.29 -5.25
N ARG A 182 -26.09 0.71 -5.53
CA ARG A 182 -24.92 1.35 -6.13
C ARG A 182 -24.05 0.28 -6.77
N GLN A 183 -23.22 0.67 -7.70
CA GLN A 183 -22.13 -0.19 -8.18
C GLN A 183 -20.92 -0.04 -7.29
N THR A 184 -20.40 -1.16 -6.78
CA THR A 184 -19.18 -1.18 -5.95
C THR A 184 -18.04 -1.87 -6.71
N ILE A 185 -16.90 -1.17 -6.82
CA ILE A 185 -15.71 -1.62 -7.53
C ILE A 185 -14.57 -1.69 -6.53
N MET A 186 -13.97 -2.85 -6.36
CA MET A 186 -12.85 -3.04 -5.45
C MET A 186 -11.62 -3.54 -6.20
N PHE A 187 -10.54 -2.78 -6.14
CA PHE A 187 -9.22 -3.19 -6.59
C PHE A 187 -8.31 -3.50 -5.41
N SER A 188 -7.60 -4.62 -5.51
CA SER A 188 -6.65 -5.08 -4.49
C SER A 188 -5.49 -5.81 -5.18
N ALA A 189 -4.29 -5.75 -4.61
CA ALA A 189 -3.18 -6.56 -5.11
C ALA A 189 -3.28 -7.99 -4.59
N THR A 190 -3.88 -8.18 -3.40
CA THR A 190 -3.98 -9.46 -2.69
C THR A 190 -5.39 -9.73 -2.21
N MET A 191 -5.72 -11.00 -1.92
CA MET A 191 -7.04 -11.42 -1.45
C MET A 191 -6.98 -12.26 -0.16
N PRO A 192 -6.38 -11.75 0.94
CA PRO A 192 -6.41 -12.44 2.22
C PRO A 192 -7.84 -12.54 2.77
N ALA A 193 -8.05 -13.39 3.78
CA ALA A 193 -9.36 -13.65 4.38
C ALA A 193 -10.10 -12.37 4.80
N LYS A 194 -9.39 -11.36 5.31
CA LYS A 194 -9.97 -10.06 5.70
C LYS A 194 -10.55 -9.29 4.50
N ILE A 195 -9.86 -9.28 3.37
CA ILE A 195 -10.34 -8.64 2.13
C ILE A 195 -11.54 -9.38 1.57
N GLN A 196 -11.50 -10.72 1.58
CA GLN A 196 -12.65 -11.53 1.16
C GLN A 196 -13.88 -11.26 2.03
N GLN A 197 -13.69 -11.06 3.35
CA GLN A 197 -14.77 -10.73 4.26
C GLN A 197 -15.33 -9.34 3.99
N LEU A 198 -14.48 -8.32 3.80
CA LEU A 198 -14.89 -6.97 3.41
C LEU A 198 -15.69 -7.02 2.10
N ALA A 199 -15.17 -7.70 1.07
CA ALA A 199 -15.83 -7.84 -0.22
C ALA A 199 -17.24 -8.44 -0.09
N LYS A 200 -17.41 -9.52 0.67
CA LYS A 200 -18.72 -10.14 0.94
C LYS A 200 -19.70 -9.21 1.62
N THR A 201 -19.20 -8.22 2.38
CA THR A 201 -20.06 -7.29 3.13
C THR A 201 -20.53 -6.11 2.28
N ILE A 202 -19.68 -5.61 1.38
CA ILE A 202 -19.94 -4.35 0.69
C ILE A 202 -20.28 -4.49 -0.80
N LEU A 203 -19.96 -5.63 -1.44
CA LEU A 203 -20.27 -5.90 -2.83
C LEU A 203 -21.50 -6.83 -2.96
N ASN A 204 -22.24 -6.65 -4.05
CA ASN A 204 -23.40 -7.44 -4.40
C ASN A 204 -23.09 -8.30 -5.63
N ASN A 205 -22.93 -9.61 -5.43
CA ASN A 205 -22.72 -10.59 -6.52
C ASN A 205 -21.57 -10.20 -7.50
N PRO A 206 -20.37 -9.85 -7.00
CA PRO A 206 -19.32 -9.27 -7.82
C PRO A 206 -18.76 -10.25 -8.85
N VAL A 207 -18.35 -9.72 -9.98
CA VAL A 207 -17.50 -10.43 -10.94
C VAL A 207 -16.06 -10.34 -10.39
N GLU A 208 -15.41 -11.49 -10.21
CA GLU A 208 -14.02 -11.53 -9.76
C GLU A 208 -13.09 -11.72 -10.96
N ILE A 209 -12.19 -10.75 -11.18
CA ILE A 209 -11.15 -10.80 -12.21
C ILE A 209 -9.80 -10.87 -11.52
N LYS A 210 -9.16 -12.04 -11.65
CA LYS A 210 -7.81 -12.27 -11.15
C LYS A 210 -6.84 -12.24 -12.31
N LEU A 211 -6.06 -11.18 -12.37
CA LEU A 211 -4.88 -11.20 -13.24
C LEU A 211 -3.76 -11.90 -12.49
N ALA A 212 -3.10 -12.81 -13.17
CA ALA A 212 -1.96 -13.48 -12.58
C ALA A 212 -1.02 -12.43 -12.00
N VAL A 213 -0.59 -12.64 -10.74
CA VAL A 213 0.48 -11.84 -10.16
C VAL A 213 1.63 -11.95 -11.14
N SER A 214 1.84 -10.90 -11.94
CA SER A 214 2.96 -10.88 -12.85
C SER A 214 4.19 -11.05 -11.98
N LYS A 215 4.93 -12.15 -12.20
CA LYS A 215 6.26 -12.28 -11.64
C LYS A 215 6.97 -10.96 -11.92
N PRO A 216 7.82 -10.46 -11.00
CA PRO A 216 8.55 -9.21 -11.24
C PRO A 216 9.06 -9.23 -12.66
N ALA A 217 8.93 -8.10 -13.37
CA ALA A 217 9.33 -8.03 -14.78
C ALA A 217 10.66 -8.77 -14.95
N GLU A 218 10.73 -9.69 -15.89
CA GLU A 218 11.96 -10.49 -16.17
C GLU A 218 13.19 -9.59 -16.35
N LYS A 219 12.96 -8.33 -16.66
CA LYS A 219 13.94 -7.25 -16.80
C LYS A 219 14.52 -6.72 -15.48
N ILE A 220 14.03 -7.16 -14.29
CA ILE A 220 14.60 -6.74 -13.01
C ILE A 220 15.70 -7.70 -12.58
N ILE A 221 16.94 -7.21 -12.58
CA ILE A 221 18.08 -7.93 -12.00
C ILE A 221 17.93 -7.90 -10.48
N GLN A 222 17.78 -9.08 -9.86
CA GLN A 222 17.59 -9.21 -8.42
C GLN A 222 18.79 -9.90 -7.80
N THR A 223 19.37 -9.24 -6.78
CA THR A 223 20.52 -9.75 -6.05
C THR A 223 20.33 -9.55 -4.53
N ALA A 224 21.09 -10.27 -3.73
CA ALA A 224 21.06 -10.14 -2.29
C ALA A 224 22.45 -10.23 -1.67
N TYR A 225 22.68 -9.53 -0.56
CA TYR A 225 23.82 -9.71 0.31
C TYR A 225 23.35 -10.38 1.60
N ILE A 226 23.94 -11.54 1.92
CA ILE A 226 23.76 -12.15 3.24
C ILE A 226 24.80 -11.50 4.15
N CYS A 227 24.36 -10.67 5.11
CA CYS A 227 25.27 -9.80 5.85
C CYS A 227 24.80 -9.60 7.30
N TYR A 228 25.72 -9.21 8.16
CA TYR A 228 25.36 -8.70 9.48
C TYR A 228 24.82 -7.28 9.39
N GLU A 229 23.96 -6.88 10.33
CA GLU A 229 23.37 -5.55 10.38
C GLU A 229 24.43 -4.44 10.30
N ARG A 230 25.56 -4.62 10.99
CA ARG A 230 26.71 -3.70 11.00
C ARG A 230 27.41 -3.55 9.66
N GLN A 231 27.26 -4.50 8.74
CA GLN A 231 27.91 -4.50 7.42
C GLN A 231 27.09 -3.75 6.37
N LYS A 232 25.78 -3.58 6.58
CA LYS A 232 24.87 -2.98 5.58
C LYS A 232 25.34 -1.61 5.07
N LEU A 233 25.73 -0.71 5.99
CA LEU A 233 26.23 0.62 5.61
C LEU A 233 27.57 0.56 4.88
N GLY A 234 28.47 -0.34 5.27
CA GLY A 234 29.76 -0.55 4.60
C GLY A 234 29.57 -1.08 3.18
N ILE A 235 28.63 -2.01 2.96
CA ILE A 235 28.28 -2.51 1.62
C ILE A 235 27.76 -1.36 0.74
N ILE A 236 26.89 -0.50 1.26
CA ILE A 236 26.39 0.65 0.50
C ILE A 236 27.52 1.62 0.17
N GLN A 237 28.42 1.84 1.11
CA GLN A 237 29.60 2.69 0.89
C GLN A 237 30.46 2.14 -0.24
N SER A 238 30.74 0.86 -0.26
CA SER A 238 31.46 0.19 -1.33
C SER A 238 30.70 0.25 -2.67
N LEU A 239 29.37 0.07 -2.68
CA LEU A 239 28.55 0.17 -3.89
C LEU A 239 28.57 1.57 -4.52
N PHE A 240 28.72 2.63 -3.71
CA PHE A 240 28.63 4.02 -4.16
C PHE A 240 29.99 4.74 -4.17
N GLN A 241 31.08 4.01 -3.99
CA GLN A 241 32.43 4.59 -3.90
C GLN A 241 32.85 5.29 -5.20
N ASP A 242 32.56 4.68 -6.34
CA ASP A 242 33.05 5.12 -7.66
C ASP A 242 31.99 5.86 -8.51
N GLN A 243 30.73 5.78 -8.14
CA GLN A 243 29.63 6.40 -8.89
C GLN A 243 28.55 6.94 -7.96
N THR A 244 28.16 8.19 -8.14
CA THR A 244 26.96 8.70 -7.48
C THR A 244 25.75 8.10 -8.17
N PRO A 245 25.00 7.21 -7.53
CA PRO A 245 23.83 6.61 -8.15
C PRO A 245 22.74 7.67 -8.35
N GLU A 246 22.15 7.66 -9.51
CA GLU A 246 20.97 8.47 -9.80
C GLU A 246 19.72 7.65 -9.62
N ARG A 247 18.67 8.27 -9.04
CA ARG A 247 17.35 7.63 -8.92
C ARG A 247 17.34 6.32 -8.13
N VAL A 248 17.77 6.37 -6.86
CA VAL A 248 17.77 5.23 -5.95
C VAL A 248 16.66 5.36 -4.92
N ILE A 249 15.93 4.29 -4.66
CA ILE A 249 15.03 4.17 -3.51
C ILE A 249 15.57 3.10 -2.55
N ILE A 250 15.61 3.44 -1.27
CA ILE A 250 16.02 2.54 -0.19
C ILE A 250 14.85 2.34 0.78
N PHE A 251 14.42 1.10 0.93
CA PHE A 251 13.34 0.73 1.85
C PHE A 251 13.89 0.27 3.19
N ALA A 252 13.48 0.93 4.27
CA ALA A 252 13.81 0.54 5.63
C ALA A 252 12.54 0.22 6.45
N SER A 253 12.66 -0.71 7.39
CA SER A 253 11.53 -1.28 8.13
C SER A 253 10.85 -0.32 9.11
N SER A 254 11.52 0.76 9.52
CA SER A 254 10.98 1.71 10.49
C SER A 254 11.47 3.14 10.26
N LYS A 255 10.68 4.11 10.75
CA LYS A 255 11.05 5.54 10.70
C LYS A 255 12.37 5.86 11.41
N LEU A 256 12.68 5.15 12.48
CA LEU A 256 13.95 5.33 13.21
C LEU A 256 15.11 4.90 12.32
N LYS A 257 14.98 3.77 11.64
CA LYS A 257 16.00 3.27 10.73
C LYS A 257 16.16 4.15 9.49
N VAL A 258 15.07 4.71 8.97
CA VAL A 258 15.13 5.72 7.90
C VAL A 258 15.98 6.91 8.34
N LYS A 259 15.74 7.47 9.52
CA LYS A 259 16.51 8.60 10.05
C LYS A 259 17.98 8.26 10.26
N GLU A 260 18.27 7.07 10.82
CA GLU A 260 19.64 6.58 11.06
C GLU A 260 20.42 6.43 9.75
N VAL A 261 19.84 5.74 8.77
CA VAL A 261 20.47 5.54 7.45
C VAL A 261 20.64 6.87 6.72
N THR A 262 19.65 7.77 6.80
CA THR A 262 19.73 9.12 6.20
C THR A 262 20.88 9.91 6.80
N GLN A 263 21.07 9.88 8.13
CA GLN A 263 22.19 10.57 8.78
C GLN A 263 23.54 10.00 8.35
N ALA A 264 23.65 8.67 8.23
CA ALA A 264 24.86 8.04 7.74
C ALA A 264 25.19 8.50 6.31
N PHE A 265 24.21 8.56 5.43
CA PHE A 265 24.39 9.00 4.04
C PHE A 265 24.73 10.49 3.92
N LYS A 266 24.14 11.34 4.76
CA LYS A 266 24.53 12.77 4.84
C LYS A 266 25.98 12.95 5.26
N ARG A 267 26.48 12.10 6.19
CA ARG A 267 27.93 12.10 6.59
C ARG A 267 28.82 11.67 5.42
N MET A 268 28.32 10.81 4.54
CA MET A 268 29.02 10.39 3.30
C MET A 268 28.90 11.44 2.18
N LYS A 269 28.28 12.61 2.46
CA LYS A 269 28.04 13.71 1.51
C LYS A 269 27.18 13.31 0.31
N LEU A 270 26.28 12.34 0.45
CA LEU A 270 25.32 11.93 -0.57
C LEU A 270 24.08 12.82 -0.52
N ASN A 271 23.50 13.12 -1.69
CA ASN A 271 22.25 13.86 -1.82
C ASN A 271 21.06 12.95 -1.52
N VAL A 272 20.63 12.96 -0.26
CA VAL A 272 19.62 12.04 0.26
C VAL A 272 18.44 12.77 0.86
N GLY A 273 17.23 12.26 0.59
CA GLY A 273 15.97 12.64 1.26
C GLY A 273 15.41 11.47 2.07
N GLU A 274 14.73 11.80 3.17
CA GLU A 274 14.03 10.83 4.02
C GLU A 274 12.53 10.96 3.88
N MET A 275 11.79 9.83 3.92
CA MET A 275 10.35 9.84 3.83
C MET A 275 9.73 8.83 4.81
N HIS A 276 9.01 9.36 5.81
CA HIS A 276 8.36 8.57 6.87
C HIS A 276 7.15 9.30 7.46
N SER A 277 6.40 8.62 8.32
CA SER A 277 5.13 9.11 8.87
C SER A 277 5.21 10.39 9.71
N ASP A 278 6.38 10.71 10.29
CA ASP A 278 6.55 11.91 11.13
C ASP A 278 6.66 13.20 10.32
N LEU A 279 6.88 13.12 9.00
CA LEU A 279 6.95 14.30 8.15
C LEU A 279 5.57 14.88 7.90
N GLU A 280 5.47 16.20 7.89
CA GLU A 280 4.29 16.91 7.43
C GLU A 280 4.08 16.72 5.92
N GLN A 281 2.84 16.89 5.45
CA GLN A 281 2.50 16.69 4.06
C GLN A 281 3.29 17.61 3.12
N SER A 282 3.44 18.88 3.48
CA SER A 282 4.24 19.86 2.73
C SER A 282 5.70 19.43 2.56
N GLN A 283 6.30 18.86 3.62
CA GLN A 283 7.66 18.33 3.59
C GLN A 283 7.78 17.12 2.65
N ARG A 284 6.80 16.19 2.70
CA ARG A 284 6.78 15.04 1.80
C ARG A 284 6.68 15.46 0.34
N GLU A 285 5.77 16.39 0.04
CA GLU A 285 5.60 16.94 -1.31
C GLU A 285 6.86 17.64 -1.80
N GLN A 286 7.54 18.39 -0.93
CA GLN A 286 8.82 19.03 -1.25
C GLN A 286 9.89 17.98 -1.59
N ILE A 287 10.09 16.98 -0.71
CA ILE A 287 11.08 15.92 -0.93
C ILE A 287 10.79 15.18 -2.24
N MET A 288 9.51 14.92 -2.54
CA MET A 288 9.12 14.28 -3.80
C MET A 288 9.44 15.14 -5.01
N ARG A 289 9.18 16.44 -4.95
CA ARG A 289 9.56 17.38 -6.03
C ARG A 289 11.08 17.42 -6.24
N GLU A 290 11.83 17.45 -5.15
CA GLU A 290 13.29 17.45 -5.18
C GLU A 290 13.85 16.14 -5.74
N PHE A 291 13.25 15.00 -5.40
CA PHE A 291 13.62 13.71 -5.93
C PHE A 291 13.26 13.57 -7.43
N LYS A 292 12.06 13.99 -7.83
CA LYS A 292 11.63 14.01 -9.24
C LYS A 292 12.49 14.92 -10.10
N SER A 293 12.94 16.04 -9.57
CA SER A 293 13.83 17.00 -10.28
C SER A 293 15.30 16.60 -10.26
N GLY A 294 15.69 15.51 -9.59
CA GLY A 294 17.09 15.06 -9.49
C GLY A 294 17.95 15.89 -8.52
N ARG A 295 17.38 16.77 -7.72
CA ARG A 295 18.09 17.46 -6.62
C ARG A 295 18.44 16.52 -5.49
N ILE A 296 17.60 15.52 -5.25
CA ILE A 296 17.84 14.38 -4.37
C ILE A 296 18.03 13.15 -5.26
N ASN A 297 19.13 12.43 -5.09
CA ASN A 297 19.47 11.24 -5.86
C ASN A 297 19.01 9.95 -5.20
N ILE A 298 18.93 9.95 -3.86
CA ILE A 298 18.60 8.80 -3.03
C ILE A 298 17.43 9.15 -2.12
N LEU A 299 16.36 8.38 -2.21
CA LEU A 299 15.20 8.49 -1.31
C LEU A 299 15.19 7.30 -0.36
N ILE A 300 15.25 7.56 0.95
CA ILE A 300 15.13 6.53 1.99
C ILE A 300 13.74 6.60 2.59
N ALA A 301 12.98 5.51 2.53
CA ALA A 301 11.56 5.54 2.89
C ALA A 301 11.11 4.29 3.64
N THR A 302 10.02 4.43 4.40
CA THR A 302 9.23 3.28 4.89
C THR A 302 8.20 2.87 3.86
N ASP A 303 7.74 1.61 3.89
CA ASP A 303 6.72 1.09 2.96
C ASP A 303 5.43 1.91 2.94
N ILE A 304 4.98 2.36 4.11
CA ILE A 304 3.69 3.06 4.25
C ILE A 304 3.63 4.33 3.40
N VAL A 305 4.74 5.03 3.28
CA VAL A 305 4.79 6.35 2.62
C VAL A 305 5.24 6.23 1.16
N SER A 306 6.03 5.21 0.83
CA SER A 306 6.57 5.01 -0.51
C SER A 306 5.65 4.23 -1.46
N ARG A 307 4.64 3.56 -0.93
CA ARG A 307 3.58 2.95 -1.74
C ARG A 307 2.63 4.04 -2.24
N GLY A 308 2.10 3.88 -3.44
CA GLY A 308 1.25 4.89 -4.07
C GLY A 308 2.02 6.09 -4.64
N ILE A 309 3.35 6.14 -4.54
CA ILE A 309 4.15 7.17 -5.19
C ILE A 309 4.47 6.68 -6.60
N ASP A 310 3.96 7.40 -7.59
CA ASP A 310 4.35 7.20 -8.98
C ASP A 310 5.67 7.91 -9.23
N ILE A 311 6.74 7.15 -9.12
CA ILE A 311 8.07 7.59 -9.49
C ILE A 311 8.50 6.68 -10.63
N ASP A 312 8.54 7.27 -11.79
CA ASP A 312 9.11 6.63 -12.97
C ASP A 312 10.63 6.74 -12.92
N ASP A 313 11.29 5.81 -13.61
CA ASP A 313 12.72 5.87 -13.88
C ASP A 313 13.62 5.64 -12.63
N ILE A 314 13.20 4.77 -11.71
CA ILE A 314 14.07 4.27 -10.64
C ILE A 314 15.05 3.27 -11.24
N ARG A 315 16.35 3.53 -11.08
CA ARG A 315 17.41 2.64 -11.57
C ARG A 315 17.76 1.54 -10.59
N LEU A 316 17.73 1.87 -9.29
CA LEU A 316 18.11 0.94 -8.25
C LEU A 316 17.13 0.99 -7.07
N VAL A 317 16.63 -0.17 -6.69
CA VAL A 317 15.88 -0.38 -5.45
C VAL A 317 16.76 -1.14 -4.46
N ILE A 318 16.92 -0.61 -3.26
CA ILE A 318 17.62 -1.32 -2.17
C ILE A 318 16.60 -1.63 -1.07
N ASN A 319 16.39 -2.91 -0.79
CA ASN A 319 15.73 -3.34 0.42
C ASN A 319 16.78 -3.39 1.53
N TYR A 320 16.88 -2.32 2.34
CA TYR A 320 17.76 -2.28 3.49
C TYR A 320 17.38 -3.31 4.55
N ASP A 321 16.08 -3.58 4.67
CA ASP A 321 15.50 -4.67 5.44
C ASP A 321 14.60 -5.51 4.53
N VAL A 322 14.58 -6.82 4.78
CA VAL A 322 13.67 -7.74 4.06
C VAL A 322 12.22 -7.36 4.38
N PRO A 323 11.35 -7.18 3.38
CA PRO A 323 9.93 -6.88 3.63
C PRO A 323 9.25 -8.04 4.35
N HIS A 324 8.20 -7.71 5.12
CA HIS A 324 7.46 -8.72 5.89
C HIS A 324 6.74 -9.72 4.99
N ASP A 325 6.16 -9.23 3.90
CA ASP A 325 5.40 -10.03 2.95
C ASP A 325 6.11 -10.13 1.60
N SER A 326 5.94 -11.28 0.94
CA SER A 326 6.56 -11.52 -0.37
C SER A 326 5.98 -10.62 -1.46
N GLU A 327 4.73 -10.22 -1.32
CA GLU A 327 4.07 -9.26 -2.22
C GLU A 327 4.66 -7.86 -2.08
N ASP A 328 4.98 -7.43 -0.85
CA ASP A 328 5.69 -6.17 -0.61
C ASP A 328 7.04 -6.13 -1.30
N TYR A 329 7.74 -7.26 -1.33
CA TYR A 329 8.97 -7.38 -2.10
C TYR A 329 8.76 -7.05 -3.58
N VAL A 330 7.74 -7.64 -4.20
CA VAL A 330 7.40 -7.38 -5.60
C VAL A 330 6.99 -5.93 -5.83
N HIS A 331 6.21 -5.36 -4.92
CA HIS A 331 5.81 -3.95 -4.97
C HIS A 331 7.00 -2.99 -4.85
N ARG A 332 7.97 -3.28 -3.98
CA ARG A 332 9.18 -2.47 -3.83
C ARG A 332 10.04 -2.53 -5.09
N ILE A 333 10.37 -3.73 -5.57
CA ILE A 333 11.22 -3.88 -6.75
C ILE A 333 10.51 -3.44 -8.03
N GLY A 334 9.16 -3.51 -8.09
CA GLY A 334 8.35 -2.97 -9.18
C GLY A 334 8.39 -1.45 -9.33
N ARG A 335 9.14 -0.72 -8.48
CA ARG A 335 9.44 0.70 -8.69
C ARG A 335 10.52 0.92 -9.72
N THR A 336 11.30 -0.10 -10.07
CA THR A 336 12.27 -0.08 -11.15
C THR A 336 11.77 -0.87 -12.37
N ALA A 337 12.49 -0.81 -13.49
CA ALA A 337 12.16 -1.48 -14.75
C ALA A 337 10.79 -1.11 -15.35
N ARG A 338 10.40 0.16 -15.25
CA ARG A 338 9.27 0.73 -16.02
C ARG A 338 9.79 1.32 -17.32
N ALA A 339 8.95 1.36 -18.36
CA ALA A 339 9.19 2.08 -19.62
C ALA A 339 10.53 1.76 -20.34
N ASN A 340 10.81 0.47 -20.62
CA ASN A 340 11.94 0.02 -21.47
C ASN A 340 13.36 0.09 -20.87
N HIS A 341 13.54 0.36 -19.58
CA HIS A 341 14.85 0.30 -18.92
C HIS A 341 14.95 -0.96 -18.03
N ASP A 342 16.15 -1.59 -18.04
CA ASP A 342 16.47 -2.65 -17.09
C ASP A 342 16.59 -2.06 -15.69
N GLY A 343 15.98 -2.74 -14.71
CA GLY A 343 15.99 -2.33 -13.32
C GLY A 343 16.90 -3.21 -12.47
N CYS A 344 17.45 -2.66 -11.41
CA CYS A 344 18.23 -3.42 -10.43
C CYS A 344 17.59 -3.35 -9.04
N ALA A 345 17.56 -4.50 -8.36
CA ALA A 345 17.09 -4.60 -6.99
C ALA A 345 18.11 -5.37 -6.13
N ILE A 346 18.54 -4.75 -5.03
CA ILE A 346 19.47 -5.34 -4.07
C ILE A 346 18.75 -5.51 -2.74
N THR A 347 18.90 -6.67 -2.10
CA THR A 347 18.30 -6.93 -0.79
C THR A 347 19.37 -7.31 0.23
N PHE A 348 19.41 -6.60 1.35
CA PHE A 348 20.25 -7.00 2.48
C PHE A 348 19.47 -7.95 3.39
N VAL A 349 20.09 -9.06 3.71
CA VAL A 349 19.46 -10.15 4.45
C VAL A 349 20.31 -10.43 5.69
N SER A 350 19.84 -9.97 6.85
CA SER A 350 20.45 -10.29 8.12
C SER A 350 20.11 -11.74 8.56
N GLU A 351 20.85 -12.26 9.53
CA GLU A 351 20.62 -13.62 10.04
C GLU A 351 19.15 -13.87 10.44
N LYS A 352 18.52 -12.86 11.04
CA LYS A 352 17.13 -12.95 11.52
C LYS A 352 16.11 -12.93 10.37
N GLU A 353 16.47 -12.35 9.25
CA GLU A 353 15.60 -12.14 8.09
C GLU A 353 15.69 -13.27 7.04
N GLN A 354 16.64 -14.20 7.22
CA GLN A 354 16.83 -15.31 6.26
C GLN A 354 15.56 -16.16 6.02
N PRO A 355 14.74 -16.50 7.05
CA PRO A 355 13.50 -17.25 6.82
C PRO A 355 12.50 -16.47 5.96
N GLN A 356 12.37 -15.16 6.18
CA GLN A 356 11.52 -14.27 5.38
C GLN A 356 12.02 -14.19 3.94
N PHE A 357 13.33 -14.01 3.75
CA PHE A 357 13.91 -13.97 2.42
C PHE A 357 13.72 -15.30 1.67
N LYS A 358 13.79 -16.43 2.36
CA LYS A 358 13.46 -17.72 1.77
C LYS A 358 11.99 -17.86 1.37
N ALA A 359 11.07 -17.28 2.11
CA ALA A 359 9.67 -17.21 1.74
C ALA A 359 9.49 -16.41 0.44
N ILE A 360 10.22 -15.29 0.27
CA ILE A 360 10.24 -14.51 -0.98
C ILE A 360 10.78 -15.35 -2.15
N GLU A 361 11.90 -16.06 -1.99
CA GLU A 361 12.44 -16.95 -3.04
C GLU A 361 11.43 -18.04 -3.46
N ASN A 362 10.74 -18.62 -2.48
CA ASN A 362 9.70 -19.63 -2.73
C ASN A 362 8.49 -19.03 -3.47
N PHE A 363 8.07 -17.81 -3.11
CA PHE A 363 7.00 -17.08 -3.78
C PHE A 363 7.35 -16.77 -5.23
N LEU A 364 8.59 -16.32 -5.48
CA LEU A 364 9.10 -16.05 -6.83
C LEU A 364 9.33 -17.32 -7.67
N GLY A 365 9.42 -18.50 -7.02
CA GLY A 365 9.74 -19.75 -7.67
C GLY A 365 11.18 -19.83 -8.18
N ARG A 366 12.08 -18.97 -7.69
CA ARG A 366 13.51 -18.95 -8.07
C ARG A 366 14.39 -18.49 -6.91
N ASN A 367 15.63 -18.92 -6.91
CA ASN A 367 16.64 -18.40 -5.99
C ASN A 367 17.20 -17.08 -6.51
N ILE A 368 17.37 -16.11 -5.60
CA ILE A 368 18.00 -14.82 -5.89
C ILE A 368 19.52 -15.00 -5.73
N TYR A 369 20.30 -14.44 -6.65
CA TYR A 369 21.77 -14.52 -6.59
C TYR A 369 22.29 -13.79 -5.33
N LYS A 370 23.19 -14.47 -4.56
CA LYS A 370 23.83 -13.92 -3.36
C LYS A 370 25.19 -13.39 -3.73
N ILE A 371 25.37 -12.08 -3.63
CA ILE A 371 26.65 -11.41 -3.87
C ILE A 371 27.51 -11.59 -2.61
N PRO A 372 28.81 -11.94 -2.74
CA PRO A 372 29.72 -11.96 -1.62
C PRO A 372 29.86 -10.57 -0.98
N VAL A 373 29.92 -10.51 0.35
CA VAL A 373 30.22 -9.28 1.06
C VAL A 373 31.68 -8.88 0.77
N PRO A 374 31.99 -7.59 0.54
CA PRO A 374 33.37 -7.14 0.35
C PRO A 374 34.31 -7.62 1.46
N GLU A 375 35.49 -8.11 1.10
CA GLU A 375 36.44 -8.72 2.05
C GLU A 375 36.86 -7.77 3.19
N GLU A 376 36.96 -6.48 2.88
CA GLU A 376 37.30 -5.44 3.87
C GLU A 376 36.23 -5.28 4.97
N LEU A 377 35.03 -5.77 4.79
CA LEU A 377 33.95 -5.73 5.79
C LEU A 377 33.93 -6.98 6.70
N GLY A 378 34.86 -7.93 6.47
CA GLY A 378 35.00 -9.16 7.24
C GLY A 378 33.99 -10.25 6.81
N GLU A 379 34.01 -11.34 7.61
CA GLU A 379 33.15 -12.52 7.29
C GLU A 379 31.67 -12.21 7.34
N ALA A 380 30.92 -12.80 6.42
CA ALA A 380 29.48 -12.75 6.33
C ALA A 380 28.83 -13.97 7.01
N PRO A 381 27.58 -13.88 7.47
CA PRO A 381 26.87 -15.05 7.98
C PRO A 381 26.55 -16.04 6.85
N GLU A 382 26.53 -17.34 7.18
CA GLU A 382 26.06 -18.35 6.23
C GLU A 382 24.57 -18.19 5.92
N TYR A 383 24.18 -18.44 4.66
CA TYR A 383 22.76 -18.51 4.29
C TYR A 383 22.16 -19.84 4.77
N ASN A 384 21.54 -19.82 5.94
CA ASN A 384 20.86 -20.96 6.54
C ASN A 384 19.46 -20.55 7.06
N PRO A 385 18.44 -20.49 6.18
CA PRO A 385 17.10 -20.02 6.53
C PRO A 385 16.35 -20.93 7.53
N ARG A 386 16.87 -22.12 7.85
CA ARG A 386 16.27 -23.04 8.83
C ARG A 386 16.75 -22.77 10.26
N SER A 387 17.82 -22.04 10.47
CA SER A 387 18.41 -21.83 11.80
C SER A 387 17.63 -20.87 12.72
N GLY A 388 16.65 -20.14 12.18
CA GLY A 388 15.79 -19.20 12.93
C GLY A 388 14.59 -19.82 13.65
N ALA A 389 14.23 -21.07 13.38
CA ALA A 389 13.06 -21.75 13.93
C ALA A 389 13.41 -22.70 15.06
N GLY A 390 14.08 -22.26 16.12
CA GLY A 390 14.32 -23.17 17.23
C GLY A 390 15.43 -22.82 18.18
N ARG A 391 15.28 -21.77 18.96
CA ARG A 391 15.93 -21.63 20.26
C ARG A 391 15.00 -20.96 21.26
N SER A 392 13.89 -21.59 21.58
CA SER A 392 13.29 -21.42 22.90
C SER A 392 14.08 -22.33 23.85
N ASN A 393 14.88 -21.72 24.69
CA ASN A 393 15.61 -22.36 25.78
C ASN A 393 14.64 -23.12 26.69
N HIS A 394 14.55 -24.42 26.52
CA HIS A 394 14.17 -25.32 27.61
C HIS A 394 15.46 -25.82 28.28
N LYS A 395 16.07 -25.00 29.15
CA LYS A 395 16.91 -25.47 30.23
C LYS A 395 16.03 -25.66 31.46
N GLY A 396 15.83 -26.91 31.87
CA GLY A 396 15.17 -27.23 33.12
C GLY A 396 14.87 -28.72 33.24
N GLY A 397 15.86 -29.57 33.02
CA GLY A 397 15.82 -31.00 33.36
C GLY A 397 16.56 -31.26 34.66
N GLY A 398 15.92 -30.98 35.79
CA GLY A 398 16.34 -31.46 37.10
C GLY A 398 15.75 -32.83 37.37
N SER A 399 16.59 -33.87 37.27
CA SER A 399 16.35 -35.22 37.77
C SER A 399 15.96 -35.15 39.25
N ARG A 400 14.77 -35.58 39.62
CA ARG A 400 14.40 -35.91 41.00
C ARG A 400 14.01 -37.36 41.10
N LYS A 401 14.85 -38.09 41.89
CA LYS A 401 14.70 -39.47 42.31
C LYS A 401 13.35 -39.72 42.99
N GLN A 402 12.77 -40.87 42.66
CA GLN A 402 11.71 -41.55 43.41
C GLN A 402 12.10 -41.76 44.87
N GLY A 403 11.24 -41.30 45.75
CA GLY A 403 11.22 -41.65 47.16
C GLY A 403 9.83 -42.09 47.54
N ASN A 404 9.67 -43.39 47.70
CA ASN A 404 8.48 -44.06 48.27
C ASN A 404 8.28 -43.63 49.71
N TYR A 405 7.07 -43.17 50.08
CA TYR A 405 6.59 -43.32 51.47
C TYR A 405 5.09 -43.58 51.48
N LYS A 406 4.79 -44.72 52.10
CA LYS A 406 3.46 -45.20 52.45
C LYS A 406 2.92 -44.53 53.73
N GLY A 407 1.59 -44.29 53.77
CA GLY A 407 0.75 -44.45 54.96
C GLY A 407 0.29 -43.13 55.63
N LYS A 408 -0.91 -42.89 55.84
CA LYS A 408 -1.98 -43.36 56.67
C LYS A 408 -3.14 -42.35 56.73
N LYS A 409 -4.31 -42.90 56.84
CA LYS A 409 -5.65 -42.33 56.99
C LYS A 409 -5.88 -41.48 58.26
N ASN A 410 -7.01 -40.75 58.15
CA ASN A 410 -7.96 -40.23 59.17
C ASN A 410 -7.83 -38.70 59.33
N GLY A 411 -8.90 -37.96 59.44
CA GLY A 411 -10.28 -38.09 59.61
C GLY A 411 -10.93 -36.72 59.71
N THR A 412 -12.16 -36.67 59.32
CA THR A 412 -13.29 -35.90 59.83
C THR A 412 -13.17 -34.45 60.29
N GLY A 413 -14.08 -33.61 59.80
CA GLY A 413 -14.52 -32.41 60.47
C GLY A 413 -15.11 -31.30 59.61
N LYS A 414 -16.39 -31.33 59.32
CA LYS A 414 -17.24 -30.16 58.98
C LYS A 414 -17.68 -29.49 60.30
N PRO A 415 -18.48 -28.43 60.35
CA PRO A 415 -18.51 -27.13 59.60
C PRO A 415 -18.72 -25.94 60.58
N ASN A 416 -18.77 -24.70 60.11
CA ASN A 416 -19.71 -23.60 60.52
C ASN A 416 -19.20 -22.27 60.01
N ALA A 417 -19.92 -21.51 59.24
CA ALA A 417 -21.14 -20.71 59.41
C ALA A 417 -20.87 -19.36 60.08
N ASN A 418 -21.40 -18.36 59.42
CA ASN A 418 -21.84 -17.04 59.93
C ASN A 418 -20.74 -15.96 60.06
N ASN A 419 -20.90 -14.71 59.68
CA ASN A 419 -22.08 -13.86 59.62
C ASN A 419 -21.68 -12.46 59.13
N ARG A 420 -22.50 -11.88 58.28
CA ARG A 420 -23.08 -10.54 58.33
C ARG A 420 -22.22 -9.23 58.26
N ARG A 421 -22.62 -8.44 57.25
CA ARG A 421 -23.06 -7.03 57.31
C ARG A 421 -21.98 -5.97 57.49
N ASN A 422 -21.89 -4.98 56.61
CA ASN A 422 -22.76 -3.83 56.43
C ASN A 422 -22.21 -2.87 55.35
N THR A 423 -23.08 -2.42 54.51
CA THR A 423 -23.07 -1.13 53.82
C THR A 423 -23.34 -0.01 54.86
N PRO A 424 -23.38 1.34 54.59
CA PRO A 424 -23.21 2.09 53.34
C PRO A 424 -22.58 3.50 53.51
N LYS A 425 -22.62 4.31 52.37
CA LYS A 425 -22.58 5.80 52.29
C LYS A 425 -21.18 6.44 52.41
N GLU A 426 -20.77 7.30 51.51
CA GLU A 426 -21.42 8.45 50.85
C GLU A 426 -20.95 8.52 49.37
#